data_e93b3871eb6b0d9111f859aa6070122c
#
_entry.id   e93b3871eb6b0d9111f859aa6070122c
#
_cell.length_a   1.000
_cell.length_b   1.000
_cell.length_c   1.000
_cell.angle_alpha   90.00
_cell.angle_beta   90.00
_cell.angle_gamma   90.00
#
_symmetry.space_group_name_H-M   'P 1'
#
loop_
_entity.id
_entity.type
_entity.pdbx_description
1 polymer ?
#
loop_
_entity_poly.entity_id
_entity_poly.type
_entity_poly.pdbx_seq_one_letter_code
_entity_poly.pdbx_strand_id
1 'polypeptide(L)'
;MTSFEEIVPAAIENTAGAPERRRRGHGGRGGDRGKGRKAPATLRYRSILNMTDHSRILTEEGLEAIHDASLKVLEEIGMDFLHTEARERLKAAGADVTPGSERVRFDRGLILEMIAHAPSSFTLHARNPERNVEMGGRNLAFAQVASAPYCSDRDEGRRTGNQADYRKLLMLAQSFDVIHLTGGYPVEPTDIHASVRHLDCLSDLVKLTDKPYHAYSLGKERNLDALEIARIGRGISAEQMEIEPSLFTIINASSPLRYDNPMLQGIIEMASRNQVVVLTPFTLAGAMAPVTVAGALVQQNAEALAGIAFAQMVRKGAPVMYGGFTSNVDMKSGAPAFGTPEYMKAVIAGGQLARRYKLPYRTSNTCAANTLDAQAAYESMMSLWAVAQGGGNFVMHAAGWMEGGLTASFEKFMLDVDMLQMVSEFLAPIDTSEDALALDAMREVGPGGHYFGTQHTLARYETAFYSPLLSDWRNFESWSLAGQPTTYDHANRLYKETLANYERPPLDEAIEEELDAFVARRKTEGGVPTDF
;
A
#
# COMPACT_ATOMS: atom_id res chain seq x y z
N MET A 1 -37.38 17.42 35.68
CA MET A 1 -38.64 16.78 36.10
C MET A 1 -39.61 16.92 34.95
N THR A 2 -39.76 15.85 34.18
CA THR A 2 -40.97 15.39 33.49
C THR A 2 -40.57 14.11 32.76
N SER A 3 -41.21 13.05 33.16
CA SER A 3 -41.09 11.66 32.75
C SER A 3 -41.65 11.44 31.35
N PHE A 4 -40.97 10.63 30.51
CA PHE A 4 -41.54 10.01 29.32
C PHE A 4 -42.01 8.60 29.70
N GLU A 5 -43.31 8.43 29.82
CA GLU A 5 -43.99 7.12 29.90
C GLU A 5 -44.50 6.74 28.51
N GLU A 6 -44.24 5.49 28.18
CA GLU A 6 -44.90 4.51 27.33
C GLU A 6 -45.95 4.95 26.29
N ILE A 7 -45.69 4.57 25.03
CA ILE A 7 -46.75 4.27 24.06
C ILE A 7 -46.48 2.88 23.47
N VAL A 8 -47.21 1.86 23.95
CA VAL A 8 -47.34 0.53 23.34
C VAL A 8 -48.64 0.53 22.51
N PRO A 9 -48.62 0.20 21.22
CA PRO A 9 -49.89 -0.03 20.50
C PRO A 9 -50.47 -1.43 20.76
N ALA A 10 -51.73 -1.47 21.03
CA ALA A 10 -52.54 -2.65 21.30
C ALA A 10 -52.60 -3.65 20.12
N ALA A 11 -52.58 -4.92 20.46
CA ALA A 11 -52.80 -6.04 19.54
C ALA A 11 -54.22 -6.03 19.01
N ILE A 12 -54.36 -6.15 17.69
CA ILE A 12 -55.66 -6.41 17.03
C ILE A 12 -55.80 -7.94 16.84
N GLU A 13 -56.70 -8.55 17.60
CA GLU A 13 -57.16 -9.89 17.35
C GLU A 13 -58.00 -9.93 16.06
N ASN A 14 -57.62 -10.78 15.14
CA ASN A 14 -58.43 -11.05 13.95
C ASN A 14 -58.73 -12.56 13.87
N THR A 15 -59.93 -12.94 14.32
CA THR A 15 -60.50 -14.25 14.10
C THR A 15 -61.20 -14.29 12.75
N ALA A 16 -60.64 -15.01 11.78
CA ALA A 16 -61.41 -15.50 10.64
C ALA A 16 -60.75 -16.78 10.08
N GLY A 17 -61.58 -17.82 9.96
CA GLY A 17 -61.20 -19.19 9.67
C GLY A 17 -60.53 -19.41 8.32
N ALA A 18 -59.61 -20.35 8.30
CA ALA A 18 -58.93 -20.85 7.13
C ALA A 18 -59.68 -21.98 6.44
N PRO A 19 -59.74 -22.05 5.12
CA PRO A 19 -60.14 -23.25 4.41
C PRO A 19 -58.96 -24.20 4.21
N GLU A 20 -59.15 -25.47 4.54
CA GLU A 20 -58.24 -26.58 4.27
C GLU A 20 -57.81 -26.64 2.79
N ARG A 21 -56.53 -26.54 2.50
CA ARG A 21 -55.95 -26.88 1.20
C ARG A 21 -55.27 -28.26 1.24
N ARG A 22 -55.82 -29.14 0.43
CA ARG A 22 -55.35 -30.49 0.13
C ARG A 22 -53.86 -30.52 -0.18
N ARG A 23 -53.10 -31.36 0.54
CA ARG A 23 -51.75 -31.78 0.21
C ARG A 23 -51.72 -32.48 -1.15
N ARG A 24 -51.12 -31.86 -2.16
CA ARG A 24 -50.63 -32.57 -3.35
C ARG A 24 -49.15 -32.88 -3.12
N GLY A 25 -48.82 -34.17 -3.02
CA GLY A 25 -47.46 -34.65 -3.00
C GLY A 25 -46.74 -34.27 -4.28
N HIS A 26 -45.54 -33.66 -4.13
CA HIS A 26 -44.58 -33.52 -5.24
C HIS A 26 -43.39 -34.41 -4.92
N GLY A 27 -43.23 -35.38 -5.83
CA GLY A 27 -42.13 -36.34 -5.83
C GLY A 27 -40.75 -35.66 -5.83
N GLY A 28 -39.86 -36.25 -5.05
CA GLY A 28 -38.50 -35.86 -4.98
C GLY A 28 -37.81 -35.99 -6.35
N ARG A 29 -37.16 -34.90 -6.76
CA ARG A 29 -35.98 -34.95 -7.61
C ARG A 29 -34.84 -34.38 -6.78
N GLY A 30 -34.07 -35.29 -6.18
CA GLY A 30 -32.73 -35.04 -5.69
C GLY A 30 -31.86 -34.61 -6.87
N GLY A 31 -31.86 -33.33 -7.17
CA GLY A 31 -30.92 -32.72 -8.08
C GLY A 31 -29.71 -32.27 -7.28
N ASP A 32 -28.59 -32.87 -7.61
CA ASP A 32 -27.23 -32.58 -7.21
C ASP A 32 -26.99 -31.03 -7.12
N ARG A 33 -27.13 -30.45 -5.91
CA ARG A 33 -26.78 -29.07 -5.60
C ARG A 33 -25.37 -28.91 -5.03
N GLY A 34 -24.50 -29.85 -5.36
CA GLY A 34 -23.06 -29.86 -5.07
C GLY A 34 -22.20 -29.28 -6.18
N LYS A 35 -22.74 -28.46 -7.10
CA LYS A 35 -21.88 -27.72 -8.05
C LYS A 35 -21.27 -26.53 -7.34
N GLY A 36 -19.97 -26.61 -7.20
CA GLY A 36 -19.08 -25.74 -6.47
C GLY A 36 -19.46 -24.26 -6.54
N ARG A 37 -19.45 -23.62 -5.38
CA ARG A 37 -19.39 -22.18 -5.27
C ARG A 37 -18.23 -21.72 -6.18
N LYS A 38 -18.53 -20.96 -7.24
CA LYS A 38 -17.48 -20.24 -7.97
C LYS A 38 -16.65 -19.50 -6.93
N ALA A 39 -15.34 -19.61 -7.03
CA ALA A 39 -14.44 -18.81 -6.19
C ALA A 39 -14.90 -17.34 -6.26
N PRO A 40 -14.83 -16.59 -5.14
CA PRO A 40 -15.18 -15.18 -5.15
C PRO A 40 -14.45 -14.49 -6.30
N ALA A 41 -15.15 -13.67 -7.07
CA ALA A 41 -14.55 -12.98 -8.20
C ALA A 41 -13.51 -11.97 -7.66
N THR A 42 -12.23 -12.24 -7.88
CA THR A 42 -11.17 -11.25 -7.65
C THR A 42 -11.18 -10.24 -8.80
N LEU A 43 -10.92 -8.97 -8.48
CA LEU A 43 -10.75 -7.94 -9.52
C LEU A 43 -9.56 -8.32 -10.39
N ARG A 44 -9.72 -8.18 -11.71
CA ARG A 44 -8.60 -8.32 -12.64
C ARG A 44 -7.68 -7.12 -12.54
N TYR A 45 -6.41 -7.32 -12.90
CA TYR A 45 -5.42 -6.25 -12.94
C TYR A 45 -5.91 -5.09 -13.79
N ARG A 46 -5.85 -3.90 -13.23
CA ARG A 46 -6.13 -2.63 -13.90
C ARG A 46 -5.43 -1.49 -13.18
N SER A 47 -5.09 -0.45 -13.90
CA SER A 47 -4.73 0.82 -13.28
C SER A 47 -5.95 1.39 -12.55
N ILE A 48 -5.77 1.78 -11.29
CA ILE A 48 -6.83 2.41 -10.51
C ILE A 48 -6.68 3.92 -10.67
N LEU A 49 -7.74 4.57 -11.14
CA LEU A 49 -7.80 6.02 -11.27
C LEU A 49 -8.71 6.60 -10.18
N ASN A 50 -8.16 7.44 -9.34
CA ASN A 50 -8.94 8.19 -8.35
C ASN A 50 -9.60 9.40 -9.02
N MET A 51 -10.84 9.21 -9.50
CA MET A 51 -11.60 10.25 -10.17
C MET A 51 -12.34 11.19 -9.21
N THR A 52 -12.30 10.93 -7.90
CA THR A 52 -12.93 11.80 -6.90
C THR A 52 -12.16 13.12 -6.74
N ASP A 53 -12.85 14.15 -6.29
CA ASP A 53 -12.19 15.38 -5.89
C ASP A 53 -11.41 15.15 -4.60
N HIS A 54 -10.16 15.62 -4.59
CA HIS A 54 -9.32 15.48 -3.41
C HIS A 54 -9.75 16.45 -2.31
N SER A 55 -9.84 15.94 -1.09
CA SER A 55 -10.17 16.76 0.08
C SER A 55 -9.06 17.75 0.41
N ARG A 56 -9.47 18.91 0.94
CA ARG A 56 -8.59 19.95 1.48
C ARG A 56 -8.82 20.05 2.98
N ILE A 57 -7.79 19.82 3.78
CA ILE A 57 -7.85 19.98 5.23
C ILE A 57 -7.10 21.23 5.70
N LEU A 58 -6.16 21.71 4.89
CA LEU A 58 -5.47 22.97 5.05
C LEU A 58 -6.08 24.01 4.11
N THR A 59 -6.24 25.25 4.59
CA THR A 59 -6.46 26.41 3.71
C THR A 59 -5.21 26.68 2.89
N GLU A 60 -5.29 27.50 1.85
CA GLU A 60 -4.11 27.89 1.06
C GLU A 60 -3.07 28.60 1.94
N GLU A 61 -3.49 29.48 2.84
CA GLU A 61 -2.61 30.17 3.79
C GLU A 61 -1.95 29.17 4.76
N GLY A 62 -2.69 28.17 5.24
CA GLY A 62 -2.17 27.12 6.10
C GLY A 62 -1.16 26.23 5.38
N LEU A 63 -1.40 25.91 4.11
CA LEU A 63 -0.49 25.15 3.26
C LEU A 63 0.83 25.91 3.04
N GLU A 64 0.74 27.20 2.67
CA GLU A 64 1.93 28.04 2.47
C GLU A 64 2.68 28.29 3.79
N ALA A 65 1.98 28.42 4.92
CA ALA A 65 2.63 28.54 6.23
C ALA A 65 3.49 27.31 6.59
N ILE A 66 2.99 26.09 6.32
CA ILE A 66 3.78 24.86 6.51
C ILE A 66 4.96 24.82 5.55
N HIS A 67 4.74 25.16 4.27
CA HIS A 67 5.79 25.22 3.27
C HIS A 67 6.91 26.19 3.67
N ASP A 68 6.56 27.44 3.99
CA ASP A 68 7.54 28.46 4.38
C ASP A 68 8.29 28.09 5.66
N ALA A 69 7.60 27.53 6.65
CA ALA A 69 8.24 27.05 7.88
C ALA A 69 9.23 25.90 7.59
N SER A 70 8.90 24.99 6.67
CA SER A 70 9.80 23.91 6.25
C SER A 70 11.07 24.44 5.57
N LEU A 71 10.94 25.45 4.71
CA LEU A 71 12.09 26.09 4.09
C LEU A 71 12.95 26.83 5.12
N LYS A 72 12.35 27.53 6.09
CA LYS A 72 13.09 28.13 7.22
C LYS A 72 13.85 27.10 8.04
N VAL A 73 13.28 25.93 8.29
CA VAL A 73 14.00 24.82 8.94
C VAL A 73 15.26 24.47 8.15
N LEU A 74 15.17 24.35 6.83
CA LEU A 74 16.32 24.02 5.98
C LEU A 74 17.34 25.16 5.88
N GLU A 75 16.91 26.42 5.91
CA GLU A 75 17.78 27.60 5.85
C GLU A 75 18.48 27.88 7.19
N GLU A 76 17.76 27.86 8.29
CA GLU A 76 18.24 28.35 9.59
C GLU A 76 18.81 27.24 10.46
N ILE A 77 18.15 26.06 10.49
CA ILE A 77 18.56 24.90 11.30
C ILE A 77 19.42 23.95 10.46
N GLY A 78 18.97 23.62 9.24
CA GLY A 78 19.60 22.65 8.36
C GLY A 78 19.33 21.21 8.78
N MET A 79 19.98 20.27 8.09
CA MET A 79 19.91 18.83 8.37
C MET A 79 21.30 18.22 8.41
N ASP A 80 21.47 17.14 9.17
CA ASP A 80 22.72 16.38 9.20
C ASP A 80 22.70 15.30 8.10
N PHE A 81 23.74 15.31 7.25
CA PHE A 81 23.99 14.33 6.20
C PHE A 81 25.23 13.53 6.57
N LEU A 82 25.05 12.28 7.02
CA LEU A 82 26.16 11.49 7.60
C LEU A 82 27.13 10.95 6.55
N HIS A 83 26.81 11.01 5.25
CA HIS A 83 27.62 10.50 4.16
C HIS A 83 28.54 11.56 3.57
N THR A 84 29.86 11.31 3.51
CA THR A 84 30.85 12.28 3.05
C THR A 84 30.66 12.71 1.60
N GLU A 85 30.51 11.75 0.67
CA GLU A 85 30.25 12.04 -0.75
C GLU A 85 28.96 12.85 -0.94
N ALA A 86 27.89 12.56 -0.15
CA ALA A 86 26.67 13.35 -0.21
C ALA A 86 26.91 14.82 0.13
N ARG A 87 27.67 15.09 1.20
CA ARG A 87 28.05 16.47 1.57
C ARG A 87 28.89 17.16 0.51
N GLU A 88 29.82 16.44 -0.12
CA GLU A 88 30.62 16.98 -1.22
C GLU A 88 29.76 17.36 -2.43
N ARG A 89 28.81 16.50 -2.82
CA ARG A 89 27.84 16.77 -3.89
C ARG A 89 26.92 17.95 -3.56
N LEU A 90 26.42 18.02 -2.33
CA LEU A 90 25.60 19.12 -1.83
C LEU A 90 26.36 20.45 -1.87
N LYS A 91 27.64 20.47 -1.41
CA LYS A 91 28.51 21.64 -1.48
C LYS A 91 28.76 22.08 -2.92
N ALA A 92 29.04 21.14 -3.80
CA ALA A 92 29.23 21.41 -5.23
C ALA A 92 27.99 22.00 -5.91
N ALA A 93 26.81 21.62 -5.44
CA ALA A 93 25.52 22.15 -5.91
C ALA A 93 25.16 23.51 -5.28
N GLY A 94 25.93 24.03 -4.34
CA GLY A 94 25.72 25.35 -3.73
C GLY A 94 25.06 25.35 -2.35
N ALA A 95 24.88 24.18 -1.72
CA ALA A 95 24.41 24.12 -0.34
C ALA A 95 25.52 24.58 0.63
N ASP A 96 25.11 25.19 1.76
CA ASP A 96 26.05 25.55 2.83
C ASP A 96 26.40 24.34 3.68
N VAL A 97 27.59 23.80 3.47
CA VAL A 97 28.15 22.67 4.22
C VAL A 97 29.15 23.20 5.24
N THR A 98 28.80 23.13 6.51
CA THR A 98 29.66 23.59 7.61
C THR A 98 30.92 22.73 7.67
N PRO A 99 32.14 23.33 7.54
CA PRO A 99 33.38 22.58 7.60
C PRO A 99 33.55 21.82 8.92
N GLY A 100 33.92 20.53 8.83
CA GLY A 100 34.12 19.68 10.00
C GLY A 100 32.83 19.25 10.72
N SER A 101 31.65 19.55 10.13
CA SER A 101 30.33 19.15 10.63
C SER A 101 29.59 18.33 9.57
N GLU A 102 28.56 17.59 10.00
CA GLU A 102 27.63 16.89 9.14
C GLU A 102 26.47 17.79 8.71
N ARG A 103 26.37 18.99 9.31
CA ARG A 103 25.27 19.94 9.08
C ARG A 103 25.36 20.58 7.69
N VAL A 104 24.23 20.52 6.99
CA VAL A 104 24.00 21.16 5.69
C VAL A 104 22.79 22.09 5.80
N ARG A 105 22.93 23.32 5.33
CA ARG A 105 21.84 24.27 5.17
C ARG A 105 21.61 24.54 3.70
N PHE A 106 20.37 24.87 3.37
CA PHE A 106 19.96 25.03 1.99
C PHE A 106 19.32 26.40 1.80
N ASP A 107 19.75 27.13 0.81
CA ASP A 107 18.97 28.27 0.31
C ASP A 107 17.65 27.75 -0.26
N ARG A 108 16.54 28.45 0.03
CA ARG A 108 15.20 28.06 -0.44
C ARG A 108 15.10 28.01 -1.96
N GLY A 109 15.80 28.92 -2.67
CA GLY A 109 15.84 28.93 -4.13
C GLY A 109 16.46 27.67 -4.68
N LEU A 110 17.55 27.18 -4.07
CA LEU A 110 18.20 25.91 -4.45
C LEU A 110 17.26 24.72 -4.27
N ILE A 111 16.56 24.63 -3.13
CA ILE A 111 15.57 23.57 -2.90
C ILE A 111 14.49 23.58 -3.97
N LEU A 112 13.88 24.74 -4.21
CA LEU A 112 12.77 24.86 -5.17
C LEU A 112 13.22 24.60 -6.61
N GLU A 113 14.44 25.05 -7.00
CA GLU A 113 15.03 24.75 -8.30
C GLU A 113 15.21 23.25 -8.48
N MET A 114 15.81 22.56 -7.51
CA MET A 114 16.05 21.13 -7.61
C MET A 114 14.75 20.34 -7.69
N ILE A 115 13.77 20.64 -6.85
CA ILE A 115 12.47 19.98 -6.87
C ILE A 115 11.76 20.13 -8.24
N ALA A 116 11.89 21.28 -8.88
CA ALA A 116 11.29 21.54 -10.18
C ALA A 116 11.81 20.64 -11.32
N HIS A 117 12.98 19.98 -11.13
CA HIS A 117 13.50 18.99 -12.08
C HIS A 117 12.83 17.62 -11.96
N ALA A 118 12.19 17.32 -10.83
CA ALA A 118 11.55 16.02 -10.60
C ALA A 118 10.33 15.81 -11.52
N PRO A 119 10.19 14.63 -12.15
CA PRO A 119 9.03 14.34 -12.99
C PRO A 119 7.75 14.23 -12.15
N SER A 120 6.65 14.78 -12.66
CA SER A 120 5.32 14.69 -12.01
C SER A 120 4.65 13.32 -12.16
N SER A 121 5.17 12.50 -13.06
CA SER A 121 4.73 11.12 -13.29
C SER A 121 5.85 10.32 -13.95
N PHE A 122 5.82 9.01 -13.76
CA PHE A 122 6.73 8.06 -14.39
C PHE A 122 6.12 6.66 -14.39
N THR A 123 6.65 5.78 -15.25
CA THR A 123 6.29 4.36 -15.27
C THR A 123 7.32 3.57 -14.48
N LEU A 124 6.88 2.73 -13.55
CA LEU A 124 7.70 1.70 -12.92
C LEU A 124 7.50 0.38 -13.68
N HIS A 125 8.58 -0.11 -14.28
CA HIS A 125 8.54 -1.24 -15.20
C HIS A 125 8.67 -2.57 -14.45
N ALA A 126 7.72 -3.45 -14.69
CA ALA A 126 7.70 -4.80 -14.15
C ALA A 126 8.47 -5.79 -15.05
N ARG A 127 8.73 -6.99 -14.54
CA ARG A 127 9.20 -8.12 -15.34
C ARG A 127 8.17 -8.50 -16.42
N ASN A 128 6.90 -8.51 -16.07
CA ASN A 128 5.80 -8.62 -17.02
C ASN A 128 5.33 -7.21 -17.41
N PRO A 129 5.47 -6.77 -18.69
CA PRO A 129 5.06 -5.44 -19.11
C PRO A 129 3.58 -5.11 -18.86
N GLU A 130 2.70 -6.12 -18.82
CA GLU A 130 1.28 -5.92 -18.48
C GLU A 130 1.07 -5.52 -17.02
N ARG A 131 2.10 -5.65 -16.18
CA ARG A 131 2.13 -5.26 -14.77
C ARG A 131 2.88 -3.94 -14.52
N ASN A 132 3.23 -3.21 -15.56
CA ASN A 132 3.81 -1.87 -15.41
C ASN A 132 2.87 -0.96 -14.63
N VAL A 133 3.43 -0.10 -13.79
CA VAL A 133 2.65 0.77 -12.90
C VAL A 133 2.97 2.23 -13.20
N GLU A 134 1.95 2.97 -13.57
CA GLU A 134 2.02 4.42 -13.72
C GLU A 134 1.91 5.11 -12.34
N MET A 135 2.88 5.95 -12.02
CA MET A 135 2.93 6.73 -10.78
C MET A 135 2.73 8.20 -11.06
N GLY A 136 1.86 8.85 -10.29
CA GLY A 136 1.54 10.28 -10.42
C GLY A 136 0.15 10.55 -10.98
N GLY A 137 -0.21 11.81 -11.10
CA GLY A 137 -1.53 12.23 -11.53
C GLY A 137 -2.65 11.67 -10.64
N ARG A 138 -3.61 10.98 -11.23
CA ARG A 138 -4.73 10.32 -10.55
C ARG A 138 -4.54 8.81 -10.35
N ASN A 139 -3.38 8.26 -10.75
CA ASN A 139 -3.10 6.84 -10.58
C ASN A 139 -2.92 6.50 -9.09
N LEU A 140 -3.43 5.32 -8.70
CA LEU A 140 -3.32 4.76 -7.36
C LEU A 140 -2.86 3.30 -7.47
N ALA A 141 -1.82 2.95 -6.72
CA ALA A 141 -1.27 1.60 -6.67
C ALA A 141 -1.04 1.13 -5.24
N PHE A 142 -1.19 -0.18 -5.01
CA PHE A 142 -1.08 -0.81 -3.70
C PHE A 142 0.08 -1.81 -3.66
N ALA A 143 0.87 -1.78 -2.57
CA ALA A 143 1.87 -2.77 -2.24
C ALA A 143 1.55 -3.44 -0.90
N GLN A 144 1.83 -4.76 -0.78
CA GLN A 144 1.59 -5.48 0.47
C GLN A 144 2.46 -4.96 1.64
N VAL A 145 2.27 -5.57 2.82
CA VAL A 145 3.09 -5.35 4.02
C VAL A 145 4.58 -5.47 3.72
N ALA A 146 5.41 -4.72 4.45
CA ALA A 146 6.86 -4.79 4.36
C ALA A 146 7.51 -4.58 5.72
N SER A 147 8.72 -5.15 5.88
CA SER A 147 9.63 -4.93 7.00
C SER A 147 9.13 -5.42 8.37
N ALA A 148 8.16 -6.32 8.41
CA ALA A 148 7.69 -6.88 9.67
C ALA A 148 8.67 -7.94 10.21
N PRO A 149 9.14 -7.86 11.47
CA PRO A 149 10.01 -8.88 12.05
C PRO A 149 9.27 -10.17 12.43
N TYR A 150 7.94 -10.11 12.56
CA TYR A 150 7.09 -11.22 12.97
C TYR A 150 6.03 -11.51 11.93
N CYS A 151 5.54 -12.76 11.96
CA CYS A 151 4.41 -13.22 11.18
C CYS A 151 3.34 -13.79 12.11
N SER A 152 2.09 -13.76 11.71
CA SER A 152 1.01 -14.37 12.48
C SER A 152 -0.07 -14.96 11.58
N ASP A 153 -0.63 -16.07 12.05
CA ASP A 153 -1.89 -16.63 11.59
C ASP A 153 -2.65 -17.25 12.78
N ARG A 154 -3.88 -17.65 12.54
CA ARG A 154 -4.76 -18.20 13.56
C ARG A 154 -4.28 -19.55 14.11
N ASP A 155 -3.61 -20.36 13.28
CA ASP A 155 -3.30 -21.74 13.62
C ASP A 155 -2.00 -21.85 14.44
N GLU A 156 -0.99 -21.09 14.05
CA GLU A 156 0.34 -21.12 14.66
C GLU A 156 0.61 -19.92 15.57
N GLY A 157 -0.24 -18.90 15.53
CA GLY A 157 -0.08 -17.67 16.29
C GLY A 157 1.05 -16.77 15.78
N ARG A 158 1.52 -15.88 16.65
CA ARG A 158 2.61 -14.95 16.37
C ARG A 158 3.96 -15.65 16.49
N ARG A 159 4.80 -15.52 15.47
CA ARG A 159 6.13 -16.16 15.40
C ARG A 159 7.14 -15.25 14.69
N THR A 160 8.41 -15.52 14.91
CA THR A 160 9.49 -14.84 14.18
C THR A 160 9.41 -15.17 12.70
N GLY A 161 9.65 -14.17 11.86
CA GLY A 161 9.62 -14.33 10.41
C GLY A 161 10.68 -15.32 9.92
N ASN A 162 10.33 -16.07 8.88
CA ASN A 162 11.17 -17.07 8.24
C ASN A 162 10.94 -17.08 6.72
N GLN A 163 11.81 -17.76 5.96
CA GLN A 163 11.73 -17.80 4.51
C GLN A 163 10.44 -18.47 4.00
N ALA A 164 9.91 -19.46 4.71
CA ALA A 164 8.70 -20.14 4.28
C ALA A 164 7.49 -19.19 4.33
N ASP A 165 7.33 -18.43 5.41
CA ASP A 165 6.26 -17.43 5.55
C ASP A 165 6.47 -16.24 4.60
N TYR A 166 7.72 -15.82 4.39
CA TYR A 166 8.10 -14.84 3.39
C TYR A 166 7.58 -15.23 1.99
N ARG A 167 7.87 -16.45 1.54
CA ARG A 167 7.42 -16.98 0.25
C ARG A 167 5.90 -17.07 0.15
N LYS A 168 5.22 -17.56 1.19
CA LYS A 168 3.75 -17.61 1.22
C LYS A 168 3.11 -16.23 1.05
N LEU A 169 3.63 -15.20 1.72
CA LEU A 169 3.13 -13.84 1.59
C LEU A 169 3.39 -13.24 0.20
N LEU A 170 4.51 -13.58 -0.45
CA LEU A 170 4.75 -13.22 -1.86
C LEU A 170 3.76 -13.91 -2.81
N MET A 171 3.49 -15.20 -2.58
CA MET A 171 2.50 -15.94 -3.36
C MET A 171 1.10 -15.32 -3.24
N LEU A 172 0.71 -14.90 -2.03
CA LEU A 172 -0.54 -14.15 -1.83
C LEU A 172 -0.53 -12.81 -2.58
N ALA A 173 0.57 -12.06 -2.50
CA ALA A 173 0.69 -10.79 -3.22
C ALA A 173 0.59 -10.96 -4.74
N GLN A 174 1.14 -12.05 -5.28
CA GLN A 174 1.01 -12.38 -6.70
C GLN A 174 -0.42 -12.78 -7.08
N SER A 175 -1.11 -13.52 -6.22
CA SER A 175 -2.44 -14.08 -6.49
C SER A 175 -3.57 -13.04 -6.58
N PHE A 176 -3.35 -11.83 -6.06
CA PHE A 176 -4.36 -10.76 -6.08
C PHE A 176 -3.94 -9.60 -6.97
N ASP A 177 -4.69 -9.39 -8.02
CA ASP A 177 -4.43 -8.35 -9.01
C ASP A 177 -4.59 -6.91 -8.46
N VAL A 178 -5.31 -6.73 -7.36
CA VAL A 178 -5.41 -5.45 -6.66
C VAL A 178 -4.10 -5.05 -5.96
N ILE A 179 -3.19 -5.99 -5.72
CA ILE A 179 -1.83 -5.71 -5.27
C ILE A 179 -0.96 -5.48 -6.51
N HIS A 180 -0.53 -4.25 -6.74
CA HIS A 180 0.20 -3.85 -7.96
C HIS A 180 1.70 -4.04 -7.85
N LEU A 181 2.25 -3.92 -6.63
CA LEU A 181 3.69 -3.98 -6.35
C LEU A 181 3.95 -4.84 -5.13
N THR A 182 5.16 -5.38 -5.05
CA THR A 182 5.65 -5.99 -3.81
C THR A 182 6.42 -4.94 -3.00
N GLY A 183 6.03 -4.78 -1.72
CA GLY A 183 6.56 -3.75 -0.83
C GLY A 183 7.97 -4.03 -0.29
N GLY A 184 8.63 -5.07 -0.76
CA GLY A 184 9.89 -5.59 -0.23
C GLY A 184 9.66 -6.87 0.56
N TYR A 185 10.35 -7.05 1.68
CA TYR A 185 10.16 -8.24 2.52
C TYR A 185 8.85 -8.13 3.30
N PRO A 186 7.81 -8.90 2.95
CA PRO A 186 6.55 -8.86 3.71
C PRO A 186 6.76 -9.26 5.18
N VAL A 187 7.68 -10.18 5.43
CA VAL A 187 8.20 -10.52 6.74
C VAL A 187 9.71 -10.77 6.61
N GLU A 188 10.47 -10.40 7.63
CA GLU A 188 11.93 -10.59 7.63
C GLU A 188 12.29 -12.07 7.81
N PRO A 189 12.95 -12.73 6.85
CA PRO A 189 13.36 -14.14 6.98
C PRO A 189 14.63 -14.25 7.83
N THR A 190 14.47 -14.32 9.16
CA THR A 190 15.58 -14.31 10.12
C THR A 190 16.35 -15.62 10.19
N ASP A 191 15.84 -16.68 9.60
CA ASP A 191 16.48 -17.97 9.40
C ASP A 191 17.57 -17.95 8.30
N ILE A 192 17.66 -16.87 7.51
CA ILE A 192 18.73 -16.64 6.55
C ILE A 192 19.73 -15.61 7.12
N HIS A 193 21.02 -15.90 7.02
CA HIS A 193 22.07 -14.99 7.51
C HIS A 193 22.01 -13.62 6.82
N ALA A 194 22.15 -12.54 7.58
CA ALA A 194 21.95 -11.17 7.10
C ALA A 194 22.86 -10.77 5.93
N SER A 195 24.07 -11.36 5.82
CA SER A 195 25.02 -11.05 4.72
C SER A 195 24.51 -11.51 3.34
N VAL A 196 23.68 -12.53 3.27
CA VAL A 196 23.19 -13.14 2.01
C VAL A 196 21.67 -13.11 1.87
N ARG A 197 20.95 -12.69 2.91
CA ARG A 197 19.48 -12.67 2.96
C ARG A 197 18.86 -11.94 1.79
N HIS A 198 19.40 -10.77 1.43
CA HIS A 198 18.91 -9.97 0.32
C HIS A 198 18.97 -10.71 -1.03
N LEU A 199 19.97 -11.57 -1.24
CA LEU A 199 20.12 -12.37 -2.46
C LEU A 199 18.98 -13.38 -2.60
N ASP A 200 18.71 -14.12 -1.52
CA ASP A 200 17.60 -15.10 -1.51
C ASP A 200 16.25 -14.41 -1.65
N CYS A 201 16.03 -13.34 -0.90
CA CYS A 201 14.77 -12.60 -0.93
C CYS A 201 14.48 -11.98 -2.31
N LEU A 202 15.47 -11.37 -2.93
CA LEU A 202 15.30 -10.77 -4.26
C LEU A 202 15.14 -11.85 -5.35
N SER A 203 15.86 -12.96 -5.25
CA SER A 203 15.65 -14.11 -6.13
C SER A 203 14.23 -14.68 -6.01
N ASP A 204 13.72 -14.86 -4.79
CA ASP A 204 12.34 -15.30 -4.55
C ASP A 204 11.32 -14.29 -5.10
N LEU A 205 11.57 -12.98 -4.97
CA LEU A 205 10.72 -11.93 -5.57
C LEU A 205 10.62 -12.09 -7.10
N VAL A 206 11.73 -12.25 -7.78
CA VAL A 206 11.76 -12.44 -9.24
C VAL A 206 11.08 -13.75 -9.64
N LYS A 207 11.28 -14.83 -8.89
CA LYS A 207 10.73 -16.15 -9.23
C LYS A 207 9.25 -16.32 -8.90
N LEU A 208 8.79 -15.71 -7.79
CA LEU A 208 7.44 -15.92 -7.28
C LEU A 208 6.46 -14.81 -7.69
N THR A 209 6.96 -13.69 -8.23
CA THR A 209 6.11 -12.59 -8.70
C THR A 209 6.57 -12.07 -10.06
N ASP A 210 5.67 -11.42 -10.80
CA ASP A 210 5.98 -10.72 -12.05
C ASP A 210 5.76 -9.21 -11.95
N LYS A 211 5.54 -8.70 -10.71
CA LYS A 211 5.24 -7.31 -10.36
C LYS A 211 6.50 -6.51 -10.05
N PRO A 212 6.46 -5.16 -10.13
CA PRO A 212 7.56 -4.33 -9.63
C PRO A 212 7.77 -4.52 -8.13
N TYR A 213 8.99 -4.29 -7.64
CA TYR A 213 9.32 -4.54 -6.25
C TYR A 213 10.28 -3.52 -5.63
N HIS A 214 10.27 -3.48 -4.31
CA HIS A 214 11.12 -2.65 -3.48
C HIS A 214 12.47 -3.32 -3.24
N ALA A 215 13.56 -2.53 -3.37
CA ALA A 215 14.89 -2.91 -2.92
C ALA A 215 15.31 -2.04 -1.74
N TYR A 216 15.75 -2.68 -0.64
CA TYR A 216 16.17 -1.96 0.56
C TYR A 216 17.53 -1.29 0.38
N SER A 217 17.61 0.00 0.73
CA SER A 217 18.86 0.77 0.75
C SER A 217 19.61 0.57 2.07
N LEU A 218 20.27 -0.56 2.18
CA LEU A 218 21.05 -0.98 3.35
C LEU A 218 22.53 -1.22 2.97
N GLY A 219 23.17 -0.16 2.45
CA GLY A 219 24.54 -0.20 1.98
C GLY A 219 24.67 -0.36 0.46
N LYS A 220 25.86 0.00 -0.06
CA LYS A 220 26.14 0.08 -1.51
C LYS A 220 25.95 -1.26 -2.21
N GLU A 221 26.55 -2.30 -1.67
CA GLU A 221 26.59 -3.63 -2.29
C GLU A 221 25.20 -4.22 -2.43
N ARG A 222 24.31 -4.06 -1.42
CA ARG A 222 22.92 -4.52 -1.52
C ARG A 222 22.14 -3.82 -2.62
N ASN A 223 22.36 -2.50 -2.80
CA ASN A 223 21.76 -1.76 -3.90
C ASN A 223 22.26 -2.26 -5.25
N LEU A 224 23.56 -2.52 -5.40
CA LEU A 224 24.14 -3.03 -6.65
C LEU A 224 23.65 -4.44 -6.97
N ASP A 225 23.59 -5.33 -5.97
CA ASP A 225 23.04 -6.66 -6.13
C ASP A 225 21.55 -6.62 -6.54
N ALA A 226 20.77 -5.71 -5.93
CA ALA A 226 19.35 -5.55 -6.28
C ALA A 226 19.15 -5.04 -7.71
N LEU A 227 19.98 -4.10 -8.15
CA LEU A 227 19.97 -3.57 -9.52
C LEU A 227 20.31 -4.68 -10.53
N GLU A 228 21.34 -5.48 -10.26
CA GLU A 228 21.72 -6.57 -11.15
C GLU A 228 20.66 -7.69 -11.19
N ILE A 229 20.08 -8.08 -10.04
CA ILE A 229 18.98 -9.04 -9.98
C ILE A 229 17.76 -8.54 -10.78
N ALA A 230 17.45 -7.25 -10.71
CA ALA A 230 16.35 -6.67 -11.47
C ALA A 230 16.63 -6.67 -12.99
N ARG A 231 17.87 -6.34 -13.38
CA ARG A 231 18.32 -6.39 -14.78
C ARG A 231 18.18 -7.80 -15.35
N ILE A 232 18.73 -8.78 -14.63
CA ILE A 232 18.64 -10.21 -15.01
C ILE A 232 17.18 -10.63 -15.08
N GLY A 233 16.41 -10.40 -14.01
CA GLY A 233 15.00 -10.82 -13.92
C GLY A 233 14.09 -10.24 -15.01
N ARG A 234 14.43 -9.07 -15.55
CA ARG A 234 13.75 -8.46 -16.70
C ARG A 234 14.35 -8.86 -18.06
N GLY A 235 15.52 -9.50 -18.09
CA GLY A 235 16.22 -9.85 -19.32
C GLY A 235 16.63 -8.66 -20.17
N ILE A 236 17.03 -7.54 -19.54
CA ILE A 236 17.35 -6.28 -20.23
C ILE A 236 18.83 -5.90 -20.04
N SER A 237 19.31 -4.96 -20.90
CA SER A 237 20.64 -4.40 -20.74
C SER A 237 20.69 -3.34 -19.61
N ALA A 238 21.91 -2.97 -19.17
CA ALA A 238 22.09 -1.89 -18.21
C ALA A 238 21.62 -0.54 -18.75
N GLU A 239 21.84 -0.27 -20.02
CA GLU A 239 21.40 0.95 -20.71
C GLU A 239 19.87 1.01 -20.76
N GLN A 240 19.20 -0.11 -21.04
CA GLN A 240 17.73 -0.15 -21.03
C GLN A 240 17.17 0.07 -19.61
N MET A 241 17.83 -0.44 -18.58
CA MET A 241 17.43 -0.23 -17.20
C MET A 241 17.54 1.25 -16.78
N GLU A 242 18.50 2.01 -17.34
CA GLU A 242 18.59 3.46 -17.11
C GLU A 242 17.45 4.26 -17.79
N ILE A 243 16.82 3.70 -18.82
CA ILE A 243 15.67 4.31 -19.51
C ILE A 243 14.37 3.91 -18.81
N GLU A 244 14.29 2.66 -18.34
CA GLU A 244 13.12 2.04 -17.75
C GLU A 244 13.31 1.80 -16.25
N PRO A 245 12.90 2.72 -15.36
CA PRO A 245 12.94 2.48 -13.92
C PRO A 245 12.27 1.14 -13.57
N SER A 246 13.02 0.24 -12.94
CA SER A 246 12.62 -1.16 -12.69
C SER A 246 12.48 -1.47 -11.22
N LEU A 247 13.09 -0.65 -10.37
CA LEU A 247 13.10 -0.76 -8.91
C LEU A 247 12.67 0.54 -8.27
N PHE A 248 12.14 0.42 -7.08
CA PHE A 248 12.04 1.55 -6.18
C PHE A 248 12.71 1.26 -4.84
N THR A 249 13.18 2.31 -4.18
CA THR A 249 13.68 2.23 -2.81
C THR A 249 12.99 3.26 -1.93
N ILE A 250 12.77 2.90 -0.66
CA ILE A 250 12.22 3.80 0.34
C ILE A 250 13.37 4.34 1.19
N ILE A 251 13.49 5.64 1.21
CA ILE A 251 14.47 6.38 1.99
C ILE A 251 13.74 7.06 3.14
N ASN A 252 14.04 6.61 4.35
CA ASN A 252 13.56 7.23 5.57
C ASN A 252 14.60 8.23 6.08
N ALA A 253 14.15 9.35 6.62
CA ALA A 253 15.00 10.18 7.45
C ALA A 253 15.20 9.52 8.82
N SER A 254 16.39 9.64 9.39
CA SER A 254 16.64 9.33 10.81
C SER A 254 16.17 10.54 11.64
N SER A 255 14.85 10.75 11.64
CA SER A 255 14.20 11.92 12.25
C SER A 255 14.55 12.08 13.74
N PRO A 256 14.78 13.31 14.23
CA PRO A 256 14.58 14.56 13.51
C PRO A 256 15.80 15.01 12.67
N LEU A 257 15.53 15.53 11.48
CA LEU A 257 16.43 16.33 10.63
C LEU A 257 17.80 15.69 10.33
N ARG A 258 17.81 14.37 10.02
CA ARG A 258 19.04 13.66 9.72
C ARG A 258 18.81 12.57 8.67
N TYR A 259 19.79 12.39 7.77
CA TYR A 259 19.93 11.24 6.89
C TYR A 259 21.19 10.46 7.23
N ASP A 260 21.06 9.16 7.47
CA ASP A 260 22.19 8.27 7.74
C ASP A 260 22.93 7.85 6.48
N ASN A 261 24.07 7.21 6.70
CA ASN A 261 24.97 6.81 5.63
C ASN A 261 24.33 5.82 4.64
N PRO A 262 23.67 4.71 5.06
CA PRO A 262 23.05 3.78 4.12
C PRO A 262 21.92 4.40 3.29
N MET A 263 21.09 5.26 3.86
CA MET A 263 20.01 5.94 3.14
C MET A 263 20.55 6.90 2.07
N LEU A 264 21.57 7.69 2.41
CA LEU A 264 22.22 8.59 1.44
C LEU A 264 22.94 7.83 0.32
N GLN A 265 23.60 6.72 0.65
CA GLN A 265 24.17 5.83 -0.36
C GLN A 265 23.09 5.27 -1.29
N GLY A 266 21.93 4.92 -0.73
CA GLY A 266 20.78 4.46 -1.52
C GLY A 266 20.27 5.50 -2.50
N ILE A 267 20.17 6.77 -2.09
CA ILE A 267 19.82 7.87 -3.00
C ILE A 267 20.84 7.96 -4.14
N ILE A 268 22.14 7.91 -3.83
CA ILE A 268 23.21 8.00 -4.83
C ILE A 268 23.11 6.86 -5.83
N GLU A 269 23.03 5.60 -5.37
CA GLU A 269 23.04 4.43 -6.26
C GLU A 269 21.78 4.35 -7.12
N MET A 270 20.62 4.63 -6.55
CA MET A 270 19.34 4.52 -7.26
C MET A 270 19.09 5.69 -8.20
N ALA A 271 19.27 6.93 -7.74
CA ALA A 271 19.05 8.11 -8.59
C ALA A 271 20.04 8.17 -9.75
N SER A 272 21.34 7.87 -9.53
CA SER A 272 22.34 7.88 -10.61
C SER A 272 21.99 6.93 -11.76
N ARG A 273 21.25 5.84 -11.48
CA ARG A 273 20.81 4.83 -12.46
C ARG A 273 19.33 4.98 -12.85
N ASN A 274 18.75 6.16 -12.61
CA ASN A 274 17.36 6.47 -12.95
C ASN A 274 16.33 5.54 -12.31
N GLN A 275 16.64 4.96 -11.13
CA GLN A 275 15.66 4.17 -10.39
C GLN A 275 14.88 5.04 -9.41
N VAL A 276 13.68 4.58 -9.02
CA VAL A 276 12.74 5.39 -8.24
C VAL A 276 13.20 5.53 -6.79
N VAL A 277 13.28 6.77 -6.31
CA VAL A 277 13.59 7.08 -4.91
C VAL A 277 12.37 7.67 -4.22
N VAL A 278 11.88 7.01 -3.18
CA VAL A 278 10.71 7.42 -2.42
C VAL A 278 11.18 8.01 -1.08
N LEU A 279 11.10 9.33 -0.95
CA LEU A 279 11.55 10.05 0.26
C LEU A 279 10.42 10.05 1.28
N THR A 280 10.53 9.23 2.32
CA THR A 280 9.45 9.03 3.28
C THR A 280 9.93 9.24 4.72
N PRO A 281 9.96 10.47 5.22
CA PRO A 281 10.19 10.71 6.64
C PRO A 281 9.15 10.00 7.51
N PHE A 282 9.62 9.36 8.58
CA PHE A 282 8.79 8.76 9.61
C PHE A 282 8.75 9.66 10.83
N THR A 283 7.71 10.51 10.92
CA THR A 283 7.61 11.56 11.93
C THR A 283 6.46 11.27 12.90
N LEU A 284 6.82 10.78 14.10
CA LEU A 284 5.85 10.57 15.18
C LEU A 284 5.75 11.81 16.05
N ALA A 285 4.65 12.53 15.96
CA ALA A 285 4.36 13.70 16.77
C ALA A 285 4.36 13.32 18.28
N GLY A 286 5.14 14.07 19.06
CA GLY A 286 5.34 13.82 20.48
C GLY A 286 6.57 12.96 20.82
N ALA A 287 7.23 12.34 19.85
CA ALA A 287 8.47 11.57 20.05
C ALA A 287 9.58 12.00 19.11
N MET A 288 9.39 11.83 17.79
CA MET A 288 10.40 12.11 16.76
C MET A 288 10.15 13.44 16.05
N ALA A 289 9.07 14.13 16.37
CA ALA A 289 8.66 15.40 15.81
C ALA A 289 7.91 16.22 16.87
N PRO A 290 7.72 17.54 16.64
CA PRO A 290 6.89 18.36 17.52
C PRO A 290 5.52 17.73 17.80
N VAL A 291 4.96 17.95 18.99
CA VAL A 291 3.70 17.30 19.41
C VAL A 291 2.46 17.75 18.64
N THR A 292 2.56 18.81 17.86
CA THR A 292 1.46 19.31 17.01
C THR A 292 1.54 18.69 15.61
N VAL A 293 0.41 18.35 15.02
CA VAL A 293 0.34 17.83 13.64
C VAL A 293 0.98 18.81 12.64
N ALA A 294 0.75 20.11 12.80
CA ALA A 294 1.37 21.13 11.95
C ALA A 294 2.91 21.13 12.07
N GLY A 295 3.46 21.07 13.30
CA GLY A 295 4.90 21.01 13.51
C GLY A 295 5.52 19.72 12.96
N ALA A 296 4.84 18.59 13.13
CA ALA A 296 5.26 17.31 12.55
C ALA A 296 5.26 17.35 11.01
N LEU A 297 4.25 17.99 10.40
CA LEU A 297 4.19 18.21 8.95
C LEU A 297 5.29 19.15 8.45
N VAL A 298 5.64 20.20 9.19
CA VAL A 298 6.77 21.09 8.86
C VAL A 298 8.06 20.28 8.80
N GLN A 299 8.33 19.44 9.79
CA GLN A 299 9.52 18.60 9.83
C GLN A 299 9.50 17.54 8.70
N GLN A 300 8.39 16.79 8.54
CA GLN A 300 8.23 15.83 7.44
C GLN A 300 8.54 16.49 6.09
N ASN A 301 7.95 17.67 5.86
CA ASN A 301 8.12 18.37 4.60
C ASN A 301 9.56 18.81 4.40
N ALA A 302 10.23 19.38 5.41
CA ALA A 302 11.64 19.76 5.33
C ALA A 302 12.55 18.56 4.99
N GLU A 303 12.37 17.45 5.71
CA GLU A 303 13.15 16.22 5.48
C GLU A 303 12.91 15.65 4.07
N ALA A 304 11.66 15.57 3.62
CA ALA A 304 11.32 15.08 2.28
C ALA A 304 11.91 15.99 1.18
N LEU A 305 11.77 17.31 1.30
CA LEU A 305 12.29 18.25 0.31
C LEU A 305 13.82 18.21 0.20
N ALA A 306 14.53 18.09 1.32
CA ALA A 306 15.99 17.97 1.31
C ALA A 306 16.44 16.68 0.61
N GLY A 307 15.79 15.55 0.88
CA GLY A 307 16.10 14.27 0.22
C GLY A 307 15.78 14.29 -1.28
N ILE A 308 14.63 14.87 -1.68
CA ILE A 308 14.25 15.03 -3.10
C ILE A 308 15.24 15.93 -3.82
N ALA A 309 15.59 17.08 -3.24
CA ALA A 309 16.58 17.99 -3.81
C ALA A 309 17.93 17.29 -3.99
N PHE A 310 18.38 16.51 -2.99
CA PHE A 310 19.61 15.73 -3.11
C PHE A 310 19.54 14.70 -4.24
N ALA A 311 18.44 13.97 -4.38
CA ALA A 311 18.25 13.02 -5.49
C ALA A 311 18.36 13.73 -6.86
N GLN A 312 17.80 14.94 -6.99
CA GLN A 312 17.91 15.75 -8.22
C GLN A 312 19.33 16.33 -8.44
N MET A 313 20.08 16.57 -7.38
CA MET A 313 21.50 16.94 -7.49
C MET A 313 22.38 15.76 -7.92
N VAL A 314 22.01 14.53 -7.56
CA VAL A 314 22.67 13.31 -8.07
C VAL A 314 22.37 13.12 -9.56
N ARG A 315 21.10 13.23 -9.95
CA ARG A 315 20.65 13.13 -11.36
C ARG A 315 19.39 13.98 -11.56
N LYS A 316 19.49 15.05 -12.33
CA LYS A 316 18.34 15.87 -12.73
C LYS A 316 17.34 15.01 -13.51
N GLY A 317 16.07 15.07 -13.15
CA GLY A 317 15.01 14.28 -13.76
C GLY A 317 14.87 12.84 -13.23
N ALA A 318 15.66 12.42 -12.23
CA ALA A 318 15.49 11.13 -11.58
C ALA A 318 14.07 11.00 -11.00
N PRO A 319 13.39 9.85 -11.19
CA PRO A 319 12.05 9.66 -10.67
C PRO A 319 12.05 9.60 -9.14
N VAL A 320 11.27 10.46 -8.52
CA VAL A 320 11.14 10.55 -7.06
C VAL A 320 9.67 10.61 -6.66
N MET A 321 9.38 10.21 -5.42
CA MET A 321 8.07 10.39 -4.81
C MET A 321 8.21 11.16 -3.50
N TYR A 322 7.30 12.12 -3.30
CA TYR A 322 7.08 12.73 -2.00
C TYR A 322 6.37 11.72 -1.10
N GLY A 323 7.00 11.31 -0.02
CA GLY A 323 6.45 10.38 0.94
C GLY A 323 6.13 11.06 2.26
N GLY A 324 5.13 10.54 2.96
CA GLY A 324 4.78 10.95 4.31
C GLY A 324 4.33 9.75 5.13
N PHE A 325 4.83 9.70 6.36
CA PHE A 325 4.41 8.72 7.36
C PHE A 325 4.31 9.41 8.73
N THR A 326 3.54 10.51 8.77
CA THR A 326 3.32 11.27 9.99
C THR A 326 2.12 10.73 10.75
N SER A 327 2.31 10.38 12.00
CA SER A 327 1.29 10.03 12.97
C SER A 327 1.65 10.63 14.33
N ASN A 328 1.05 10.15 15.40
CA ASN A 328 1.36 10.55 16.77
C ASN A 328 1.72 9.33 17.62
N VAL A 329 2.29 9.57 18.78
CA VAL A 329 2.38 8.56 19.83
C VAL A 329 1.19 8.67 20.78
N ASP A 330 0.80 7.55 21.37
CA ASP A 330 -0.01 7.59 22.60
C ASP A 330 0.85 8.15 23.74
N MET A 331 0.51 9.33 24.23
CA MET A 331 1.30 10.03 25.25
C MET A 331 1.37 9.31 26.61
N LYS A 332 0.57 8.25 26.80
CA LYS A 332 0.60 7.45 28.03
C LYS A 332 1.57 6.28 27.95
N SER A 333 1.55 5.55 26.84
CA SER A 333 2.38 4.35 26.63
C SER A 333 3.65 4.63 25.82
N GLY A 334 3.69 5.72 25.06
CA GLY A 334 4.75 6.01 24.09
C GLY A 334 4.65 5.20 22.79
N ALA A 335 3.66 4.31 22.67
CA ALA A 335 3.47 3.49 21.48
C ALA A 335 2.99 4.33 20.29
N PRO A 336 3.42 4.01 19.05
CA PRO A 336 2.87 4.63 17.86
C PRO A 336 1.36 4.38 17.75
N ALA A 337 0.59 5.45 17.54
CA ALA A 337 -0.84 5.39 17.30
C ALA A 337 -1.15 5.52 15.81
N PHE A 338 -1.88 4.55 15.26
CA PHE A 338 -2.23 4.49 13.85
C PHE A 338 -3.74 4.38 13.64
N GLY A 339 -4.21 4.74 12.43
CA GLY A 339 -5.65 4.82 12.17
C GLY A 339 -6.36 5.93 12.93
N THR A 340 -5.61 6.91 13.45
CA THR A 340 -6.11 8.03 14.25
C THR A 340 -6.51 9.23 13.37
N PRO A 341 -7.32 10.17 13.89
CA PRO A 341 -7.62 11.41 13.18
C PRO A 341 -6.37 12.22 12.79
N GLU A 342 -5.31 12.18 13.62
CA GLU A 342 -4.03 12.84 13.38
C GLU A 342 -3.35 12.26 12.15
N TYR A 343 -3.29 10.93 12.03
CA TYR A 343 -2.75 10.23 10.86
C TYR A 343 -3.54 10.61 9.60
N MET A 344 -4.87 10.57 9.65
CA MET A 344 -5.72 10.93 8.51
C MET A 344 -5.50 12.37 8.05
N LYS A 345 -5.44 13.31 9.02
CA LYS A 345 -5.14 14.73 8.73
C LYS A 345 -3.77 14.88 8.08
N ALA A 346 -2.76 14.19 8.58
CA ALA A 346 -1.41 14.23 8.03
C ALA A 346 -1.35 13.66 6.61
N VAL A 347 -2.08 12.56 6.31
CA VAL A 347 -2.16 11.99 4.96
C VAL A 347 -2.81 12.97 3.98
N ILE A 348 -3.94 13.59 4.34
CA ILE A 348 -4.63 14.53 3.44
C ILE A 348 -3.79 15.80 3.23
N ALA A 349 -3.20 16.36 4.30
CA ALA A 349 -2.32 17.53 4.22
C ALA A 349 -1.05 17.23 3.41
N GLY A 350 -0.44 16.05 3.60
CA GLY A 350 0.68 15.58 2.80
C GLY A 350 0.36 15.50 1.31
N GLY A 351 -0.85 15.08 0.96
CA GLY A 351 -1.34 15.11 -0.41
C GLY A 351 -1.48 16.53 -0.98
N GLN A 352 -1.90 17.52 -0.16
CA GLN A 352 -1.90 18.92 -0.58
C GLN A 352 -0.47 19.44 -0.83
N LEU A 353 0.50 19.09 0.04
CA LEU A 353 1.92 19.43 -0.14
C LEU A 353 2.50 18.79 -1.40
N ALA A 354 2.29 17.49 -1.60
CA ALA A 354 2.78 16.79 -2.79
C ALA A 354 2.25 17.42 -4.10
N ARG A 355 0.95 17.77 -4.15
CA ARG A 355 0.35 18.47 -5.30
C ARG A 355 0.91 19.87 -5.50
N ARG A 356 1.22 20.61 -4.43
CA ARG A 356 1.89 21.91 -4.50
C ARG A 356 3.23 21.80 -5.22
N TYR A 357 3.98 20.71 -4.96
CA TYR A 357 5.26 20.43 -5.62
C TYR A 357 5.12 19.67 -6.95
N LYS A 358 3.92 19.31 -7.35
CA LYS A 358 3.63 18.49 -8.55
C LYS A 358 4.35 17.14 -8.54
N LEU A 359 4.45 16.52 -7.38
CA LEU A 359 5.14 15.25 -7.17
C LEU A 359 4.14 14.10 -6.94
N PRO A 360 4.46 12.87 -7.38
CA PRO A 360 3.73 11.69 -6.95
C PRO A 360 3.80 11.55 -5.43
N TYR A 361 2.69 11.08 -4.83
CA TYR A 361 2.55 10.99 -3.38
C TYR A 361 2.48 9.56 -2.89
N ARG A 362 3.40 9.19 -1.99
CA ARG A 362 3.44 7.90 -1.28
C ARG A 362 2.80 8.02 0.10
N THR A 363 1.92 7.07 0.42
CA THR A 363 1.22 6.92 1.70
C THR A 363 1.33 5.49 2.23
N SER A 364 0.60 5.18 3.31
CA SER A 364 0.49 3.81 3.86
C SER A 364 -0.93 3.50 4.31
N ASN A 365 -1.27 2.21 4.29
CA ASN A 365 -2.31 1.64 5.14
C ASN A 365 -1.68 1.31 6.50
N THR A 366 -2.28 1.74 7.61
CA THR A 366 -1.72 1.59 8.95
C THR A 366 -2.71 0.98 9.91
N CYS A 367 -2.20 0.11 10.81
CA CYS A 367 -3.01 -0.60 11.79
C CYS A 367 -2.19 -0.87 13.06
N ALA A 368 -2.66 -0.41 14.22
CA ALA A 368 -2.03 -0.67 15.52
C ALA A 368 -2.59 -1.92 16.23
N ALA A 369 -3.71 -2.46 15.73
CA ALA A 369 -4.39 -3.60 16.37
C ALA A 369 -3.48 -4.83 16.47
N ASN A 370 -3.61 -5.56 17.57
CA ASN A 370 -2.86 -6.78 17.86
C ASN A 370 -3.59 -8.05 17.39
N THR A 371 -4.83 -7.94 16.97
CA THR A 371 -5.66 -9.04 16.47
C THR A 371 -6.58 -8.58 15.34
N LEU A 372 -7.10 -9.54 14.57
CA LEU A 372 -8.05 -9.26 13.49
C LEU A 372 -9.46 -9.11 14.05
N ASP A 373 -9.80 -7.90 14.48
CA ASP A 373 -11.10 -7.55 15.03
C ASP A 373 -11.63 -6.22 14.44
N ALA A 374 -12.60 -5.62 15.09
CA ALA A 374 -13.18 -4.35 14.67
C ALA A 374 -12.13 -3.22 14.61
N GLN A 375 -11.15 -3.21 15.56
CA GLN A 375 -10.08 -2.21 15.57
C GLN A 375 -9.24 -2.31 14.30
N ALA A 376 -8.80 -3.51 13.93
CA ALA A 376 -8.02 -3.73 12.73
C ALA A 376 -8.76 -3.26 11.46
N ALA A 377 -10.06 -3.50 11.39
CA ALA A 377 -10.89 -3.10 10.27
C ALA A 377 -11.06 -1.58 10.16
N TYR A 378 -11.43 -0.89 11.26
CA TYR A 378 -11.67 0.55 11.18
C TYR A 378 -10.38 1.36 11.02
N GLU A 379 -9.25 0.96 11.64
CA GLU A 379 -7.96 1.64 11.48
C GLU A 379 -7.50 1.58 10.02
N SER A 380 -7.57 0.42 9.38
CA SER A 380 -7.21 0.26 7.98
C SER A 380 -8.17 0.98 7.03
N MET A 381 -9.49 0.84 7.24
CA MET A 381 -10.46 1.51 6.37
C MET A 381 -10.33 3.04 6.47
N MET A 382 -10.12 3.59 7.66
CA MET A 382 -9.89 5.03 7.86
C MET A 382 -8.59 5.48 7.18
N SER A 383 -7.52 4.69 7.27
CA SER A 383 -6.25 4.97 6.59
C SER A 383 -6.42 4.98 5.06
N LEU A 384 -7.06 3.97 4.49
CA LEU A 384 -7.31 3.86 3.05
C LEU A 384 -8.23 4.97 2.55
N TRP A 385 -9.24 5.34 3.36
CA TRP A 385 -10.12 6.45 3.02
C TRP A 385 -9.39 7.79 2.98
N ALA A 386 -8.49 8.04 3.95
CA ALA A 386 -7.65 9.23 3.95
C ALA A 386 -6.71 9.27 2.72
N VAL A 387 -6.18 8.12 2.28
CA VAL A 387 -5.39 8.02 1.05
C VAL A 387 -6.20 8.42 -0.17
N ALA A 388 -7.41 7.88 -0.33
CA ALA A 388 -8.29 8.22 -1.45
C ALA A 388 -8.62 9.72 -1.45
N GLN A 389 -8.98 10.27 -0.31
CA GLN A 389 -9.27 11.71 -0.16
C GLN A 389 -8.04 12.60 -0.34
N GLY A 390 -6.88 12.16 0.11
CA GLY A 390 -5.62 12.90 0.01
C GLY A 390 -4.98 12.86 -1.38
N GLY A 391 -5.46 12.00 -2.28
CA GLY A 391 -4.88 11.83 -3.62
C GLY A 391 -3.53 11.11 -3.59
N GLY A 392 -3.41 10.06 -2.76
CA GLY A 392 -2.22 9.20 -2.76
C GLY A 392 -2.08 8.44 -4.08
N ASN A 393 -0.85 8.35 -4.58
CA ASN A 393 -0.53 7.58 -5.79
C ASN A 393 0.00 6.18 -5.47
N PHE A 394 0.65 6.02 -4.33
CA PHE A 394 1.27 4.78 -3.91
C PHE A 394 0.97 4.51 -2.44
N VAL A 395 0.44 3.34 -2.13
CA VAL A 395 0.11 2.91 -0.76
C VAL A 395 0.97 1.72 -0.38
N MET A 396 1.94 1.97 0.49
CA MET A 396 2.72 0.91 1.14
C MET A 396 1.90 0.25 2.25
N HIS A 397 2.28 -0.97 2.61
CA HIS A 397 1.64 -1.71 3.69
C HIS A 397 0.13 -1.91 3.46
N ALA A 398 -0.31 -1.89 2.20
CA ALA A 398 -1.72 -1.90 1.87
C ALA A 398 -2.43 -3.18 2.31
N ALA A 399 -1.73 -4.31 2.43
CA ALA A 399 -2.29 -5.58 2.88
C ALA A 399 -1.38 -6.31 3.86
N GLY A 400 -1.91 -6.73 5.02
CA GLY A 400 -1.27 -7.62 5.97
C GLY A 400 -0.53 -6.97 7.14
N TRP A 401 -0.49 -5.65 7.25
CA TRP A 401 0.28 -4.92 8.26
C TRP A 401 -0.50 -4.77 9.58
N MET A 402 0.09 -5.19 10.71
CA MET A 402 -0.48 -5.15 12.06
C MET A 402 0.55 -4.75 13.12
N GLU A 403 0.10 -4.54 14.35
CA GLU A 403 0.91 -4.22 15.53
C GLU A 403 1.84 -3.02 15.32
N GLY A 404 1.37 -1.99 14.59
CA GLY A 404 2.20 -0.83 14.30
C GLY A 404 3.42 -1.15 13.40
N GLY A 405 3.37 -2.20 12.60
CA GLY A 405 4.43 -2.64 11.69
C GLY A 405 5.27 -3.80 12.19
N LEU A 406 4.98 -4.32 13.37
CA LEU A 406 5.75 -5.43 13.93
C LEU A 406 5.34 -6.80 13.39
N THR A 407 4.13 -6.94 12.86
CA THR A 407 3.61 -8.24 12.42
C THR A 407 2.97 -8.18 11.04
N ALA A 408 3.32 -9.15 10.18
CA ALA A 408 2.59 -9.50 8.98
C ALA A 408 1.61 -10.62 9.28
N SER A 409 0.31 -10.41 9.04
CA SER A 409 -0.73 -11.42 9.28
C SER A 409 -1.37 -11.89 8.00
N PHE A 410 -1.52 -13.22 7.85
CA PHE A 410 -2.15 -13.83 6.69
C PHE A 410 -3.63 -13.49 6.59
N GLU A 411 -4.37 -13.52 7.70
CA GLU A 411 -5.79 -13.18 7.70
C GLU A 411 -6.01 -11.68 7.54
N LYS A 412 -5.12 -10.86 8.13
CA LYS A 412 -5.16 -9.40 7.90
C LYS A 412 -4.89 -9.07 6.45
N PHE A 413 -4.00 -9.81 5.79
CA PHE A 413 -3.75 -9.67 4.36
C PHE A 413 -5.04 -9.85 3.56
N MET A 414 -5.85 -10.87 3.89
CA MET A 414 -7.12 -11.14 3.21
C MET A 414 -8.18 -10.07 3.49
N LEU A 415 -8.26 -9.58 4.74
CA LEU A 415 -9.15 -8.47 5.10
C LEU A 415 -8.80 -7.21 4.31
N ASP A 416 -7.52 -6.89 4.26
CA ASP A 416 -7.06 -5.71 3.53
C ASP A 416 -7.32 -5.85 2.02
N VAL A 417 -7.05 -7.01 1.41
CA VAL A 417 -7.35 -7.26 0.00
C VAL A 417 -8.83 -7.01 -0.31
N ASP A 418 -9.75 -7.47 0.55
CA ASP A 418 -11.19 -7.19 0.37
C ASP A 418 -11.47 -5.69 0.42
N MET A 419 -10.90 -4.98 1.42
CA MET A 419 -11.03 -3.52 1.52
C MET A 419 -10.42 -2.78 0.32
N LEU A 420 -9.26 -3.22 -0.18
CA LEU A 420 -8.61 -2.61 -1.36
C LEU A 420 -9.47 -2.78 -2.62
N GLN A 421 -10.10 -3.94 -2.79
CA GLN A 421 -11.04 -4.17 -3.89
C GLN A 421 -12.27 -3.26 -3.76
N MET A 422 -12.84 -3.12 -2.55
CA MET A 422 -13.96 -2.21 -2.29
C MET A 422 -13.60 -0.76 -2.62
N VAL A 423 -12.42 -0.30 -2.18
CA VAL A 423 -11.92 1.06 -2.49
C VAL A 423 -11.71 1.24 -4.00
N SER A 424 -11.15 0.22 -4.68
CA SER A 424 -10.94 0.27 -6.12
C SER A 424 -12.24 0.36 -6.91
N GLU A 425 -13.28 -0.35 -6.49
CA GLU A 425 -14.61 -0.27 -7.10
C GLU A 425 -15.29 1.08 -6.78
N PHE A 426 -15.14 1.56 -5.55
CA PHE A 426 -15.69 2.88 -5.16
C PHE A 426 -15.08 4.02 -6.00
N LEU A 427 -13.79 3.95 -6.34
CA LEU A 427 -13.11 4.98 -7.13
C LEU A 427 -13.42 4.90 -8.62
N ALA A 428 -13.99 3.80 -9.09
CA ALA A 428 -14.42 3.67 -10.48
C ALA A 428 -15.59 4.64 -10.77
N PRO A 429 -15.63 5.28 -11.93
CA PRO A 429 -16.73 6.17 -12.28
C PRO A 429 -18.04 5.39 -12.44
N ILE A 430 -19.15 6.04 -12.12
CA ILE A 430 -20.48 5.51 -12.45
C ILE A 430 -20.67 5.56 -13.96
N ASP A 431 -21.02 4.42 -14.57
CA ASP A 431 -21.39 4.38 -15.98
C ASP A 431 -22.73 5.11 -16.20
N THR A 432 -22.70 6.15 -17.02
CA THR A 432 -23.88 6.96 -17.40
C THR A 432 -24.27 6.79 -18.85
N SER A 433 -23.84 5.69 -19.49
CA SER A 433 -24.27 5.36 -20.85
C SER A 433 -25.79 5.17 -20.95
N GLU A 434 -26.34 5.29 -22.13
CA GLU A 434 -27.78 5.13 -22.36
C GLU A 434 -28.28 3.74 -21.88
N ASP A 435 -27.49 2.69 -22.07
CA ASP A 435 -27.77 1.34 -21.59
C ASP A 435 -27.76 1.25 -20.06
N ALA A 436 -26.78 1.90 -19.41
CA ALA A 436 -26.69 1.93 -17.95
C ALA A 436 -27.80 2.77 -17.29
N LEU A 437 -28.29 3.82 -17.95
CA LEU A 437 -29.44 4.62 -17.50
C LEU A 437 -30.77 3.84 -17.54
N ALA A 438 -30.86 2.75 -18.30
CA ALA A 438 -31.91 1.75 -18.29
C ALA A 438 -33.35 2.27 -18.45
N LEU A 439 -33.58 3.35 -19.20
CA LEU A 439 -34.90 3.94 -19.38
C LEU A 439 -35.91 2.97 -20.02
N ASP A 440 -35.46 2.06 -20.90
CA ASP A 440 -36.34 1.06 -21.51
C ASP A 440 -36.81 0.03 -20.47
N ALA A 441 -35.94 -0.42 -19.57
CA ALA A 441 -36.35 -1.28 -18.47
C ALA A 441 -37.32 -0.57 -17.50
N MET A 442 -37.18 0.72 -17.28
CA MET A 442 -38.12 1.52 -16.48
C MET A 442 -39.50 1.60 -17.17
N ARG A 443 -39.54 1.78 -18.51
CA ARG A 443 -40.77 1.79 -19.28
C ARG A 443 -41.48 0.41 -19.26
N GLU A 444 -40.69 -0.68 -19.38
CA GLU A 444 -41.19 -2.05 -19.32
C GLU A 444 -41.86 -2.35 -17.96
N VAL A 445 -41.24 -1.97 -16.85
CA VAL A 445 -41.69 -2.27 -15.49
C VAL A 445 -42.82 -1.36 -15.06
N GLY A 446 -42.75 -0.09 -15.35
CA GLY A 446 -43.73 0.91 -14.92
C GLY A 446 -43.78 1.14 -13.40
N PRO A 447 -44.70 2.02 -12.93
CA PRO A 447 -44.85 2.31 -11.51
C PRO A 447 -45.32 1.09 -10.71
N GLY A 448 -44.64 0.76 -9.61
CA GLY A 448 -45.03 -0.31 -8.68
C GLY A 448 -44.68 -1.73 -9.10
N GLY A 449 -43.98 -1.92 -10.25
CA GLY A 449 -43.49 -3.22 -10.69
C GLY A 449 -42.17 -3.61 -10.04
N HIS A 450 -41.51 -4.65 -10.57
CA HIS A 450 -40.18 -5.11 -10.13
C HIS A 450 -39.32 -5.50 -11.32
N TYR A 451 -37.98 -5.35 -11.17
CA TYR A 451 -37.02 -5.51 -12.24
C TYR A 451 -36.44 -6.93 -12.41
N PHE A 452 -36.77 -7.89 -11.54
CA PHE A 452 -36.15 -9.24 -11.55
C PHE A 452 -36.27 -10.00 -12.88
N GLY A 453 -37.31 -9.74 -13.66
CA GLY A 453 -37.57 -10.44 -14.93
C GLY A 453 -37.14 -9.65 -16.17
N THR A 454 -36.65 -8.41 -16.04
CA THR A 454 -36.27 -7.60 -17.20
C THR A 454 -34.99 -8.12 -17.85
N GLN A 455 -34.85 -7.95 -19.17
CA GLN A 455 -33.65 -8.32 -19.89
C GLN A 455 -32.44 -7.57 -19.36
N HIS A 456 -32.59 -6.31 -18.95
CA HIS A 456 -31.56 -5.50 -18.35
C HIS A 456 -30.98 -6.16 -17.06
N THR A 457 -31.85 -6.64 -16.16
CA THR A 457 -31.41 -7.35 -14.95
C THR A 457 -30.82 -8.72 -15.28
N LEU A 458 -31.47 -9.51 -16.15
CA LEU A 458 -31.00 -10.85 -16.52
C LEU A 458 -29.62 -10.86 -17.17
N ALA A 459 -29.31 -9.83 -17.93
CA ALA A 459 -27.99 -9.69 -18.56
C ALA A 459 -26.87 -9.32 -17.56
N ARG A 460 -27.21 -8.79 -16.38
CA ARG A 460 -26.25 -8.15 -15.45
C ARG A 460 -26.23 -8.71 -14.04
N TYR A 461 -27.17 -9.56 -13.65
CA TYR A 461 -27.35 -9.98 -12.24
C TYR A 461 -26.11 -10.64 -11.61
N GLU A 462 -25.20 -11.23 -12.42
CA GLU A 462 -23.95 -11.81 -11.94
C GLU A 462 -22.80 -10.80 -11.81
N THR A 463 -22.90 -9.65 -12.50
CA THR A 463 -21.77 -8.70 -12.66
C THR A 463 -22.09 -7.26 -12.28
N ALA A 464 -23.38 -6.95 -12.03
CA ALA A 464 -23.80 -5.57 -11.76
C ALA A 464 -23.25 -4.97 -10.47
N PHE A 465 -22.92 -5.81 -9.50
CA PHE A 465 -22.48 -5.36 -8.18
C PHE A 465 -21.21 -6.07 -7.76
N TYR A 466 -20.35 -5.33 -7.07
CA TYR A 466 -19.19 -5.88 -6.41
C TYR A 466 -19.60 -6.97 -5.39
N SER A 467 -18.90 -8.09 -5.41
CA SER A 467 -19.10 -9.18 -4.45
C SER A 467 -17.88 -9.26 -3.53
N PRO A 468 -18.01 -8.91 -2.24
CA PRO A 468 -16.89 -8.95 -1.31
C PRO A 468 -16.42 -10.39 -1.06
N LEU A 469 -15.12 -10.51 -0.74
CA LEU A 469 -14.48 -11.80 -0.49
C LEU A 469 -14.87 -12.39 0.87
N LEU A 470 -15.00 -11.53 1.89
CA LEU A 470 -15.14 -11.94 3.29
C LEU A 470 -16.49 -11.64 3.89
N SER A 471 -17.27 -10.70 3.35
CA SER A 471 -18.57 -10.34 3.90
C SER A 471 -19.56 -11.48 3.76
N ASP A 472 -20.37 -11.71 4.78
CA ASP A 472 -21.41 -12.72 4.82
C ASP A 472 -22.79 -12.04 4.85
N TRP A 473 -23.54 -12.14 3.76
CA TRP A 473 -24.87 -11.53 3.61
C TRP A 473 -26.02 -12.53 3.78
N ARG A 474 -25.70 -13.71 4.32
CA ARG A 474 -26.76 -14.69 4.67
C ARG A 474 -27.65 -14.12 5.76
N ASN A 475 -28.92 -14.51 5.76
CA ASN A 475 -29.79 -14.23 6.90
C ASN A 475 -29.27 -14.97 8.16
N PHE A 476 -29.71 -14.54 9.33
CA PHE A 476 -29.25 -15.06 10.61
C PHE A 476 -29.39 -16.58 10.74
N GLU A 477 -30.52 -17.14 10.30
CA GLU A 477 -30.80 -18.58 10.39
C GLU A 477 -29.82 -19.39 9.52
N SER A 478 -29.60 -18.95 8.27
CA SER A 478 -28.65 -19.61 7.35
C SER A 478 -27.22 -19.48 7.83
N TRP A 479 -26.84 -18.33 8.39
CA TRP A 479 -25.52 -18.11 8.98
C TRP A 479 -25.33 -18.97 10.23
N SER A 480 -26.35 -19.06 11.10
CA SER A 480 -26.31 -19.89 12.31
C SER A 480 -26.19 -21.37 12.00
N LEU A 481 -26.98 -21.86 11.02
CA LEU A 481 -26.89 -23.25 10.54
C LEU A 481 -25.52 -23.59 9.91
N ALA A 482 -24.82 -22.61 9.39
CA ALA A 482 -23.46 -22.76 8.83
C ALA A 482 -22.35 -22.74 9.89
N GLY A 483 -22.68 -22.70 11.17
CA GLY A 483 -21.72 -22.71 12.27
C GLY A 483 -21.24 -21.32 12.72
N GLN A 484 -21.97 -20.26 12.35
CA GLN A 484 -21.71 -18.87 12.76
C GLN A 484 -20.27 -18.39 12.42
N PRO A 485 -19.78 -18.60 11.18
CA PRO A 485 -18.43 -18.23 10.83
C PRO A 485 -18.23 -16.72 10.90
N THR A 486 -17.10 -16.30 11.45
CA THR A 486 -16.66 -14.91 11.52
C THR A 486 -15.88 -14.52 10.26
N THR A 487 -15.63 -13.23 10.08
CA THR A 487 -14.70 -12.73 9.05
C THR A 487 -13.32 -13.34 9.18
N TYR A 488 -12.85 -13.58 10.43
CA TYR A 488 -11.57 -14.22 10.69
C TYR A 488 -11.53 -15.67 10.18
N ASP A 489 -12.64 -16.44 10.38
CA ASP A 489 -12.77 -17.82 9.85
C ASP A 489 -12.72 -17.83 8.31
N HIS A 490 -13.40 -16.87 7.67
CA HIS A 490 -13.38 -16.72 6.23
C HIS A 490 -11.99 -16.36 5.71
N ALA A 491 -11.31 -15.40 6.33
CA ALA A 491 -9.96 -14.98 5.97
C ALA A 491 -8.94 -16.12 6.09
N ASN A 492 -8.97 -16.87 7.21
CA ASN A 492 -8.10 -18.03 7.44
C ASN A 492 -8.28 -19.11 6.35
N ARG A 493 -9.52 -19.45 6.03
CA ARG A 493 -9.79 -20.40 4.96
C ARG A 493 -9.32 -19.88 3.61
N LEU A 494 -9.63 -18.63 3.27
CA LEU A 494 -9.38 -18.06 1.96
C LEU A 494 -7.88 -17.94 1.65
N TYR A 495 -7.03 -17.54 2.62
CA TYR A 495 -5.60 -17.48 2.35
C TYR A 495 -5.01 -18.86 2.06
N LYS A 496 -5.48 -19.90 2.78
CA LYS A 496 -5.03 -21.29 2.54
C LYS A 496 -5.46 -21.81 1.17
N GLU A 497 -6.72 -21.56 0.80
CA GLU A 497 -7.24 -21.89 -0.53
C GLU A 497 -6.45 -21.17 -1.63
N THR A 498 -6.13 -19.88 -1.42
CA THR A 498 -5.33 -19.08 -2.36
C THR A 498 -3.92 -19.66 -2.52
N LEU A 499 -3.26 -20.00 -1.42
CA LEU A 499 -1.91 -20.61 -1.47
C LEU A 499 -1.92 -21.98 -2.14
N ALA A 500 -2.95 -22.79 -1.91
CA ALA A 500 -3.09 -24.11 -2.53
C ALA A 500 -3.32 -24.03 -4.05
N ASN A 501 -3.89 -22.93 -4.54
CA ASN A 501 -4.16 -22.68 -5.95
C ASN A 501 -3.18 -21.66 -6.58
N TYR A 502 -2.06 -21.37 -5.91
CA TYR A 502 -1.07 -20.44 -6.43
C TYR A 502 -0.43 -20.98 -7.70
N GLU A 503 -0.37 -20.15 -8.73
CA GLU A 503 0.34 -20.43 -9.97
C GLU A 503 1.54 -19.49 -10.08
N ARG A 504 2.73 -20.07 -10.21
CA ARG A 504 3.96 -19.31 -10.41
C ARG A 504 3.91 -18.61 -11.77
N PRO A 505 4.18 -17.29 -11.84
CA PRO A 505 4.22 -16.60 -13.11
C PRO A 505 5.38 -17.12 -13.98
N PRO A 506 5.20 -17.17 -15.31
CA PRO A 506 6.23 -17.66 -16.22
C PRO A 506 7.55 -16.88 -16.06
N LEU A 507 8.65 -17.59 -16.08
CA LEU A 507 10.02 -17.05 -16.12
C LEU A 507 10.80 -17.84 -17.17
N ASP A 508 11.53 -17.14 -18.01
CA ASP A 508 12.40 -17.77 -19.01
C ASP A 508 13.49 -18.57 -18.30
N GLU A 509 13.77 -19.79 -18.77
CA GLU A 509 14.70 -20.71 -18.16
C GLU A 509 16.14 -20.17 -18.15
N ALA A 510 16.55 -19.48 -19.22
CA ALA A 510 17.88 -18.86 -19.30
C ALA A 510 18.02 -17.69 -18.30
N ILE A 511 16.95 -16.92 -18.09
CA ILE A 511 16.93 -15.86 -17.08
C ILE A 511 17.03 -16.47 -15.67
N GLU A 512 16.30 -17.56 -15.41
CA GLU A 512 16.35 -18.25 -14.12
C GLU A 512 17.74 -18.83 -13.84
N GLU A 513 18.38 -19.45 -14.83
CA GLU A 513 19.75 -19.97 -14.73
C GLU A 513 20.77 -18.84 -14.48
N GLU A 514 20.67 -17.70 -15.20
CA GLU A 514 21.55 -16.53 -14.99
C GLU A 514 21.37 -15.97 -13.58
N LEU A 515 20.13 -15.86 -13.11
CA LEU A 515 19.80 -15.39 -11.76
C LEU A 515 20.40 -16.30 -10.68
N ASP A 516 20.22 -17.61 -10.83
CA ASP A 516 20.74 -18.59 -9.87
C ASP A 516 22.27 -18.61 -9.86
N ALA A 517 22.91 -18.49 -11.01
CA ALA A 517 24.37 -18.39 -11.12
C ALA A 517 24.89 -17.12 -10.45
N PHE A 518 24.21 -15.98 -10.64
CA PHE A 518 24.56 -14.71 -9.98
C PHE A 518 24.45 -14.84 -8.46
N VAL A 519 23.33 -15.34 -7.95
CA VAL A 519 23.09 -15.52 -6.50
C VAL A 519 24.11 -16.47 -5.88
N ALA A 520 24.40 -17.61 -6.53
CA ALA A 520 25.37 -18.58 -6.06
C ALA A 520 26.78 -17.98 -5.99
N ARG A 521 27.20 -17.24 -7.00
CA ARG A 521 28.48 -16.54 -7.04
C ARG A 521 28.58 -15.52 -5.90
N ARG A 522 27.58 -14.67 -5.71
CA ARG A 522 27.58 -13.63 -4.65
C ARG A 522 27.62 -14.26 -3.25
N LYS A 523 26.93 -15.39 -3.04
CA LYS A 523 27.00 -16.15 -1.79
C LYS A 523 28.40 -16.73 -1.55
N THR A 524 29.06 -17.25 -2.59
CA THR A 524 30.42 -17.77 -2.51
C THR A 524 31.42 -16.68 -2.17
N GLU A 525 31.21 -15.45 -2.66
CA GLU A 525 31.99 -14.24 -2.33
C GLU A 525 31.76 -13.76 -0.87
N GLY A 526 30.77 -14.35 -0.14
CA GLY A 526 30.44 -14.02 1.25
C GLY A 526 29.30 -13.05 1.41
N GLY A 527 28.67 -12.62 0.32
CA GLY A 527 27.57 -11.63 0.33
C GLY A 527 28.07 -10.23 0.66
N VAL A 528 27.43 -9.58 1.62
CA VAL A 528 27.73 -8.17 2.01
C VAL A 528 27.99 -8.06 3.51
N PRO A 529 28.69 -7.00 3.96
CA PRO A 529 28.85 -6.70 5.38
C PRO A 529 27.49 -6.56 6.10
N THR A 530 27.45 -6.98 7.36
CA THR A 530 26.27 -6.85 8.22
C THR A 530 26.27 -5.56 9.05
N ASP A 531 27.43 -4.92 9.17
CA ASP A 531 27.62 -3.65 9.86
C ASP A 531 27.59 -2.50 8.84
N PHE A 532 26.97 -1.37 9.23
CA PHE A 532 26.81 -0.18 8.39
C PHE A 532 27.60 1.01 8.93
#